data_6a3f42c3ad392e5125c8a3a82ff4bebf
#
_entry.id   6a3f42c3ad392e5125c8a3a82ff4bebf
#
_cell.length_a   1.000
_cell.length_b   1.000
_cell.length_c   1.000
_cell.angle_alpha   90.00
_cell.angle_beta   90.00
_cell.angle_gamma   90.00
#
_symmetry.space_group_name_H-M   'P 1'
#
loop_
_entity.id
_entity.type
_entity.pdbx_description
1 polymer ?
#
loop_
_entity_poly.entity_id
_entity_poly.type
_entity_poly.pdbx_seq_one_letter_code
_entity_poly.pdbx_strand_id
1 'polypeptide(L)'
;MLDIEKIRKDFPILGREVNGHPLVYLDNGATTQKPLCVLDAMREEYLNVNANVHRGVHWLSQQATDLHEAARETVRRFINARSASEIVFTRGTTESLNLVASSFVEGCMEDGDEVIVSTMEHHSNIVPWQLQQRRKNIRLRVIPMTDEGALRLDEYEKLFSRRTKLVSVTHVSNVLGTINPVREIIRIAHSHGVPVMVDGAQSVPHMRVDVQDLDCEFLAFSGHKVYAPTGVGVLYGKEEWLDRLPPYQGGGEMIEHVSFERTTFERPPLKFEAGTPDYIATHGLAKALDYVSAIGMDNIRSYEQQLTNYALEQLRAIDDMHIYGHGKGVESDAVVSFNVEDIHHADIGTLLDQLGIAVR
;
A
#
# COMPACT_ATOMS: atom_id res chain seq x y z
N MET A 1 -5.57 7.69 -26.17
CA MET A 1 -6.66 8.13 -25.26
C MET A 1 -7.36 6.88 -24.76
N LEU A 2 -7.58 6.75 -23.44
CA LEU A 2 -8.27 5.59 -22.87
C LEU A 2 -9.72 5.52 -23.34
N ASP A 3 -10.21 4.31 -23.67
CA ASP A 3 -11.63 4.05 -23.93
C ASP A 3 -12.33 3.80 -22.58
N ILE A 4 -12.73 4.91 -21.93
CA ILE A 4 -13.32 4.91 -20.60
C ILE A 4 -14.63 4.12 -20.55
N GLU A 5 -15.47 4.22 -21.59
CA GLU A 5 -16.74 3.50 -21.66
C GLU A 5 -16.53 1.99 -21.71
N LYS A 6 -15.49 1.53 -22.40
CA LYS A 6 -15.10 0.12 -22.41
C LYS A 6 -14.61 -0.33 -21.06
N ILE A 7 -13.70 0.45 -20.41
CA ILE A 7 -13.15 0.13 -19.08
C ILE A 7 -14.25 0.06 -18.04
N ARG A 8 -15.20 1.02 -18.04
CA ARG A 8 -16.29 1.03 -17.05
C ARG A 8 -17.18 -0.23 -17.11
N LYS A 9 -17.33 -0.87 -18.28
CA LYS A 9 -18.10 -2.13 -18.44
C LYS A 9 -17.46 -3.32 -17.72
N ASP A 10 -16.15 -3.27 -17.44
CA ASP A 10 -15.46 -4.30 -16.67
C ASP A 10 -15.84 -4.25 -15.19
N PHE A 11 -16.54 -3.22 -14.71
CA PHE A 11 -16.96 -2.98 -13.34
C PHE A 11 -18.49 -2.95 -13.21
N PRO A 12 -19.18 -4.10 -13.09
CA PRO A 12 -20.64 -4.17 -13.10
C PRO A 12 -21.32 -3.34 -12.03
N ILE A 13 -20.68 -3.14 -10.89
CA ILE A 13 -21.21 -2.34 -9.77
C ILE A 13 -21.46 -0.88 -10.17
N LEU A 14 -20.71 -0.34 -11.13
CA LEU A 14 -20.87 1.04 -11.60
C LEU A 14 -22.16 1.25 -12.41
N GLY A 15 -22.85 0.17 -12.81
CA GLY A 15 -24.15 0.21 -13.44
C GLY A 15 -25.34 0.23 -12.46
N ARG A 16 -25.09 0.27 -11.14
CA ARG A 16 -26.15 0.28 -10.12
C ARG A 16 -26.75 1.67 -9.92
N GLU A 17 -27.98 1.68 -9.43
CA GLU A 17 -28.62 2.85 -8.84
C GLU A 17 -28.55 2.77 -7.30
N VAL A 18 -28.34 3.92 -6.67
CA VAL A 18 -28.35 4.11 -5.22
C VAL A 18 -29.27 5.30 -4.91
N ASN A 19 -30.22 5.12 -4.01
CA ASN A 19 -31.22 6.16 -3.66
C ASN A 19 -31.99 6.72 -4.87
N GLY A 20 -32.19 5.92 -5.93
CA GLY A 20 -32.87 6.34 -7.17
C GLY A 20 -32.00 7.15 -8.14
N HIS A 21 -30.69 7.22 -7.91
CA HIS A 21 -29.72 7.90 -8.75
C HIS A 21 -28.64 6.93 -9.27
N PRO A 22 -28.06 7.14 -10.47
CA PRO A 22 -26.91 6.38 -10.91
C PRO A 22 -25.75 6.50 -9.92
N LEU A 23 -25.09 5.38 -9.60
CA LEU A 23 -23.95 5.38 -8.68
C LEU A 23 -22.77 6.17 -9.24
N VAL A 24 -22.30 7.17 -8.49
CA VAL A 24 -21.02 7.85 -8.66
C VAL A 24 -20.11 7.46 -7.50
N TYR A 25 -19.14 6.57 -7.74
CA TYR A 25 -18.26 6.06 -6.70
C TYR A 25 -16.94 6.83 -6.70
N LEU A 26 -16.72 7.70 -5.72
CA LEU A 26 -15.53 8.53 -5.54
C LEU A 26 -14.71 8.17 -4.29
N ASP A 27 -15.03 7.06 -3.60
CA ASP A 27 -14.30 6.57 -2.42
C ASP A 27 -13.20 5.54 -2.76
N ASN A 28 -12.63 5.60 -3.98
CA ASN A 28 -11.59 4.66 -4.42
C ASN A 28 -10.30 4.73 -3.59
N GLY A 29 -9.97 5.88 -3.02
CA GLY A 29 -8.83 6.04 -2.11
C GLY A 29 -8.94 5.18 -0.83
N ALA A 30 -10.17 4.80 -0.44
CA ALA A 30 -10.42 3.87 0.65
C ALA A 30 -10.37 2.41 0.18
N THR A 31 -11.11 2.09 -0.89
CA THR A 31 -11.08 0.77 -1.55
C THR A 31 -11.61 0.91 -2.98
N THR A 32 -10.96 0.30 -3.95
CA THR A 32 -11.41 0.31 -5.34
C THR A 32 -12.50 -0.74 -5.58
N GLN A 33 -13.30 -0.55 -6.64
CA GLN A 33 -14.17 -1.59 -7.16
C GLN A 33 -13.35 -2.68 -7.88
N LYS A 34 -13.95 -3.86 -8.13
CA LYS A 34 -13.24 -5.02 -8.67
C LYS A 34 -13.71 -5.29 -10.09
N PRO A 35 -12.79 -5.42 -11.08
CA PRO A 35 -13.18 -5.78 -12.44
C PRO A 35 -13.57 -7.27 -12.51
N LEU A 36 -14.41 -7.61 -13.47
CA LEU A 36 -14.90 -8.99 -13.68
C LEU A 36 -13.75 -10.00 -13.77
N CYS A 37 -12.67 -9.67 -14.48
CA CYS A 37 -11.54 -10.60 -14.64
C CYS A 37 -10.90 -11.03 -13.32
N VAL A 38 -10.92 -10.18 -12.28
CA VAL A 38 -10.45 -10.52 -10.93
C VAL A 38 -11.44 -11.44 -10.23
N LEU A 39 -12.74 -11.11 -10.29
CA LEU A 39 -13.80 -11.90 -9.67
C LEU A 39 -13.89 -13.30 -10.29
N ASP A 40 -13.81 -13.38 -11.62
CA ASP A 40 -13.86 -14.64 -12.35
C ASP A 40 -12.63 -15.52 -12.06
N ALA A 41 -11.43 -14.94 -12.00
CA ALA A 41 -10.22 -15.69 -11.68
C ALA A 41 -10.31 -16.35 -10.29
N MET A 42 -10.75 -15.60 -9.28
CA MET A 42 -10.94 -16.13 -7.92
C MET A 42 -12.02 -17.22 -7.89
N ARG A 43 -13.13 -17.01 -8.60
CA ARG A 43 -14.21 -18.00 -8.71
C ARG A 43 -13.74 -19.28 -9.39
N GLU A 44 -13.04 -19.16 -10.51
CA GLU A 44 -12.53 -20.31 -11.25
C GLU A 44 -11.52 -21.12 -10.46
N GLU A 45 -10.66 -20.48 -9.68
CA GLU A 45 -9.71 -21.16 -8.81
C GLU A 45 -10.43 -21.96 -7.72
N TYR A 46 -11.43 -21.39 -7.03
CA TYR A 46 -12.24 -22.12 -6.06
C TYR A 46 -12.98 -23.32 -6.66
N LEU A 47 -13.48 -23.19 -7.89
CA LEU A 47 -14.26 -24.24 -8.52
C LEU A 47 -13.41 -25.39 -9.09
N ASN A 48 -12.16 -25.11 -9.51
CA ASN A 48 -11.40 -26.04 -10.33
C ASN A 48 -10.08 -26.52 -9.72
N VAL A 49 -9.42 -25.71 -8.86
CA VAL A 49 -8.06 -26.03 -8.37
C VAL A 49 -7.87 -25.76 -6.86
N ASN A 50 -8.94 -25.59 -6.11
CA ASN A 50 -8.89 -25.30 -4.68
C ASN A 50 -8.20 -26.40 -3.88
N ALA A 51 -6.98 -26.11 -3.38
CA ALA A 51 -6.21 -26.98 -2.50
C ALA A 51 -5.18 -26.17 -1.71
N ASN A 52 -4.72 -26.69 -0.55
CA ASN A 52 -3.62 -26.06 0.17
C ASN A 52 -2.34 -26.07 -0.68
N VAL A 53 -1.57 -24.98 -0.59
CA VAL A 53 -0.36 -24.76 -1.37
C VAL A 53 0.88 -25.39 -0.71
N HIS A 54 1.98 -25.55 -1.46
CA HIS A 54 3.34 -25.96 -1.09
C HIS A 54 3.48 -27.43 -0.62
N ARG A 55 2.69 -27.91 0.32
CA ARG A 55 2.90 -29.21 1.00
C ARG A 55 2.17 -30.40 0.41
N GLY A 56 1.17 -30.17 -0.42
CA GLY A 56 0.41 -31.26 -1.01
C GLY A 56 1.17 -31.92 -2.17
N VAL A 57 1.16 -33.26 -2.20
CA VAL A 57 1.80 -34.05 -3.26
C VAL A 57 0.86 -34.42 -4.42
N HIS A 58 -0.37 -33.91 -4.40
CA HIS A 58 -1.40 -34.19 -5.41
C HIS A 58 -1.54 -33.03 -6.40
N TRP A 59 -2.10 -33.34 -7.57
CA TRP A 59 -2.21 -32.41 -8.70
C TRP A 59 -2.86 -31.06 -8.34
N LEU A 60 -3.98 -31.05 -7.60
CA LEU A 60 -4.65 -29.80 -7.20
C LEU A 60 -3.74 -28.90 -6.37
N SER A 61 -2.99 -29.47 -5.41
CA SER A 61 -2.04 -28.68 -4.60
C SER A 61 -0.91 -28.10 -5.44
N GLN A 62 -0.41 -28.86 -6.42
CA GLN A 62 0.61 -28.35 -7.33
C GLN A 62 0.06 -27.19 -8.17
N GLN A 63 -1.15 -27.30 -8.73
CA GLN A 63 -1.78 -26.22 -9.51
C GLN A 63 -2.03 -24.96 -8.66
N ALA A 64 -2.54 -25.12 -7.44
CA ALA A 64 -2.74 -23.98 -6.52
C ALA A 64 -1.41 -23.32 -6.14
N THR A 65 -0.35 -24.11 -5.92
CA THR A 65 1.00 -23.61 -5.65
C THR A 65 1.55 -22.82 -6.85
N ASP A 66 1.40 -23.37 -8.06
CA ASP A 66 1.87 -22.73 -9.29
C ASP A 66 1.17 -21.38 -9.50
N LEU A 67 -0.14 -21.28 -9.23
CA LEU A 67 -0.88 -20.02 -9.32
C LEU A 67 -0.43 -19.01 -8.26
N HIS A 68 -0.21 -19.46 -7.03
CA HIS A 68 0.26 -18.61 -5.93
C HIS A 68 1.66 -18.04 -6.20
N GLU A 69 2.60 -18.88 -6.64
CA GLU A 69 3.97 -18.43 -6.94
C GLU A 69 4.03 -17.61 -8.25
N ALA A 70 3.19 -17.89 -9.24
CA ALA A 70 3.04 -17.03 -10.42
C ALA A 70 2.50 -15.65 -10.03
N ALA A 71 1.63 -15.57 -9.02
CA ALA A 71 1.18 -14.27 -8.48
C ALA A 71 2.33 -13.49 -7.85
N ARG A 72 3.23 -14.15 -7.10
CA ARG A 72 4.43 -13.53 -6.54
C ARG A 72 5.34 -12.97 -7.63
N GLU A 73 5.53 -13.72 -8.71
CA GLU A 73 6.31 -13.28 -9.87
C GLU A 73 5.65 -12.10 -10.60
N THR A 74 4.33 -12.04 -10.67
CA THR A 74 3.59 -10.89 -11.23
C THR A 74 3.82 -9.64 -10.38
N VAL A 75 3.74 -9.76 -9.05
CA VAL A 75 4.07 -8.64 -8.13
C VAL A 75 5.51 -8.19 -8.33
N ARG A 76 6.47 -9.13 -8.34
CA ARG A 76 7.89 -8.83 -8.56
C ARG A 76 8.11 -7.97 -9.81
N ARG A 77 7.51 -8.38 -10.93
CA ARG A 77 7.61 -7.64 -12.21
C ARG A 77 6.93 -6.28 -12.14
N PHE A 78 5.77 -6.20 -11.48
CA PHE A 78 4.97 -4.98 -11.43
C PHE A 78 5.70 -3.83 -10.72
N ILE A 79 6.39 -4.12 -9.61
CA ILE A 79 7.18 -3.12 -8.86
C ILE A 79 8.67 -3.14 -9.21
N ASN A 80 9.09 -3.94 -10.19
CA ASN A 80 10.47 -4.13 -10.62
C ASN A 80 11.41 -4.60 -9.50
N ALA A 81 10.97 -5.52 -8.62
CA ALA A 81 11.86 -6.14 -7.64
C ALA A 81 12.86 -7.10 -8.31
N ARG A 82 14.03 -7.32 -7.70
CA ARG A 82 15.11 -8.17 -8.27
C ARG A 82 14.74 -9.64 -8.25
N SER A 83 14.14 -10.09 -7.15
CA SER A 83 13.83 -11.50 -6.90
C SER A 83 12.42 -11.66 -6.33
N ALA A 84 11.79 -12.82 -6.58
CA ALA A 84 10.56 -13.20 -5.92
C ALA A 84 10.75 -13.40 -4.41
N SER A 85 11.96 -13.69 -3.94
CA SER A 85 12.30 -13.77 -2.51
C SER A 85 12.15 -12.44 -1.75
N GLU A 86 12.11 -11.31 -2.48
CA GLU A 86 11.87 -9.98 -1.93
C GLU A 86 10.37 -9.65 -1.75
N ILE A 87 9.46 -10.55 -2.16
CA ILE A 87 8.01 -10.34 -2.13
C ILE A 87 7.39 -11.21 -1.05
N VAL A 88 6.87 -10.59 0.01
CA VAL A 88 6.14 -11.25 1.09
C VAL A 88 4.67 -10.91 0.98
N PHE A 89 3.80 -11.92 0.93
CA PHE A 89 2.36 -11.72 0.97
C PHE A 89 1.88 -11.48 2.41
N THR A 90 1.03 -10.48 2.55
CA THR A 90 0.43 -10.07 3.81
C THR A 90 -1.07 -9.84 3.62
N ARG A 91 -1.80 -9.48 4.68
CA ARG A 91 -3.23 -9.13 4.59
C ARG A 91 -3.46 -7.69 4.11
N GLY A 92 -2.41 -6.89 3.94
CA GLY A 92 -2.48 -5.50 3.49
C GLY A 92 -1.34 -4.66 4.05
N THR A 93 -1.26 -3.40 3.65
CA THR A 93 -0.24 -2.43 4.09
C THR A 93 -0.12 -2.36 5.62
N THR A 94 -1.24 -2.40 6.33
CA THR A 94 -1.21 -2.36 7.80
C THR A 94 -0.44 -3.53 8.39
N GLU A 95 -0.63 -4.76 7.90
CA GLU A 95 0.16 -5.89 8.38
C GLU A 95 1.63 -5.79 7.97
N SER A 96 1.92 -5.38 6.73
CA SER A 96 3.28 -5.16 6.24
C SER A 96 4.07 -4.18 7.13
N LEU A 97 3.45 -3.05 7.50
CA LEU A 97 4.05 -2.06 8.41
C LEU A 97 4.22 -2.61 9.83
N ASN A 98 3.26 -3.38 10.35
CA ASN A 98 3.39 -4.04 11.65
C ASN A 98 4.50 -5.10 11.65
N LEU A 99 4.64 -5.87 10.56
CA LEU A 99 5.70 -6.85 10.38
C LEU A 99 7.07 -6.16 10.47
N VAL A 100 7.28 -5.12 9.63
CA VAL A 100 8.55 -4.38 9.65
C VAL A 100 8.76 -3.74 11.02
N ALA A 101 7.76 -3.08 11.60
CA ALA A 101 7.91 -2.45 12.91
C ALA A 101 8.31 -3.45 14.00
N SER A 102 7.67 -4.63 14.04
CA SER A 102 7.97 -5.66 15.03
C SER A 102 9.35 -6.28 14.81
N SER A 103 9.59 -6.80 13.61
CA SER A 103 10.83 -7.53 13.29
C SER A 103 12.06 -6.62 13.27
N PHE A 104 11.91 -5.37 12.79
CA PHE A 104 13.02 -4.42 12.74
C PHE A 104 13.41 -3.93 14.15
N VAL A 105 12.42 -3.63 14.99
CA VAL A 105 12.70 -3.22 16.38
C VAL A 105 13.33 -4.35 17.16
N GLU A 106 12.83 -5.58 17.00
CA GLU A 106 13.40 -6.74 17.67
C GLU A 106 14.85 -7.02 17.23
N GLY A 107 15.09 -7.04 15.92
CA GLY A 107 16.36 -7.48 15.34
C GLY A 107 17.43 -6.40 15.16
N CYS A 108 17.06 -5.12 15.09
CA CYS A 108 17.96 -4.04 14.65
C CYS A 108 17.99 -2.80 15.54
N MET A 109 17.17 -2.72 16.60
CA MET A 109 17.11 -1.54 17.45
C MET A 109 17.40 -1.85 18.91
N GLU A 110 17.87 -0.83 19.63
CA GLU A 110 18.10 -0.83 21.08
C GLU A 110 17.24 0.24 21.77
N ASP A 111 17.18 0.18 23.10
CA ASP A 111 16.48 1.20 23.91
C ASP A 111 17.00 2.60 23.61
N GLY A 112 16.07 3.52 23.36
CA GLY A 112 16.36 4.90 23.03
C GLY A 112 16.70 5.16 21.55
N ASP A 113 16.69 4.13 20.70
CA ASP A 113 16.82 4.32 19.25
C ASP A 113 15.59 5.03 18.65
N GLU A 114 15.74 5.60 17.47
CA GLU A 114 14.78 6.50 16.87
C GLU A 114 14.30 5.99 15.51
N VAL A 115 13.01 6.18 15.23
CA VAL A 115 12.40 6.04 13.92
C VAL A 115 11.89 7.41 13.48
N ILE A 116 12.21 7.82 12.25
CA ILE A 116 11.68 9.04 11.66
C ILE A 116 10.42 8.67 10.85
N VAL A 117 9.32 9.38 11.12
CA VAL A 117 8.06 9.33 10.36
C VAL A 117 7.67 10.73 9.92
N SER A 118 6.64 10.89 9.09
CA SER A 118 6.15 12.23 8.74
C SER A 118 4.82 12.57 9.43
N THR A 119 4.44 13.85 9.40
CA THR A 119 3.12 14.31 9.84
C THR A 119 1.99 13.84 8.92
N MET A 120 2.30 13.35 7.71
CA MET A 120 1.32 12.91 6.71
C MET A 120 1.00 11.41 6.79
N GLU A 121 1.56 10.68 7.77
CA GLU A 121 1.41 9.23 7.83
C GLU A 121 -0.04 8.82 8.11
N HIS A 122 -0.47 7.77 7.42
CA HIS A 122 -1.66 7.03 7.81
C HIS A 122 -1.44 6.37 9.18
N HIS A 123 -2.51 6.17 9.94
CA HIS A 123 -2.43 5.53 11.27
C HIS A 123 -1.68 4.19 11.26
N SER A 124 -1.74 3.44 10.15
CA SER A 124 -1.00 2.19 9.97
C SER A 124 0.53 2.36 9.98
N ASN A 125 1.03 3.59 9.75
CA ASN A 125 2.47 3.90 9.81
C ASN A 125 2.84 4.78 11.03
N ILE A 126 1.94 4.94 11.98
CA ILE A 126 2.19 5.61 13.27
C ILE A 126 2.02 4.62 14.42
N VAL A 127 0.85 3.99 14.49
CA VAL A 127 0.46 3.15 15.63
C VAL A 127 1.37 1.94 15.85
N PRO A 128 1.84 1.21 14.82
CA PRO A 128 2.78 0.11 15.02
C PRO A 128 4.05 0.55 15.75
N TRP A 129 4.62 1.70 15.40
CA TRP A 129 5.80 2.26 16.06
C TRP A 129 5.50 2.65 17.51
N GLN A 130 4.33 3.23 17.80
CA GLN A 130 3.89 3.54 19.16
C GLN A 130 3.73 2.27 20.02
N LEU A 131 3.29 1.16 19.43
CA LEU A 131 3.26 -0.13 20.13
C LEU A 131 4.68 -0.62 20.46
N GLN A 132 5.65 -0.43 19.57
CA GLN A 132 7.04 -0.78 19.82
C GLN A 132 7.69 0.16 20.87
N GLN A 133 7.29 1.42 20.96
CA GLN A 133 7.75 2.30 22.06
C GLN A 133 7.48 1.72 23.44
N ARG A 134 6.35 1.02 23.60
CA ARG A 134 6.01 0.35 24.86
C ARG A 134 6.84 -0.90 25.14
N ARG A 135 7.37 -1.54 24.09
CA ARG A 135 8.12 -2.80 24.20
C ARG A 135 9.62 -2.57 24.36
N LYS A 136 10.17 -1.58 23.67
CA LYS A 136 11.61 -1.36 23.58
C LYS A 136 12.03 0.13 23.66
N ASN A 137 11.19 0.98 24.27
CA ASN A 137 11.47 2.40 24.53
C ASN A 137 12.10 3.16 23.34
N ILE A 138 11.71 2.83 22.11
CA ILE A 138 12.13 3.60 20.92
C ILE A 138 11.48 4.97 20.90
N ARG A 139 11.98 5.90 20.09
CA ARG A 139 11.43 7.26 19.96
C ARG A 139 11.01 7.56 18.54
N LEU A 140 9.88 8.25 18.38
CA LEU A 140 9.46 8.79 17.09
C LEU A 140 9.98 10.22 16.93
N ARG A 141 10.57 10.47 15.76
CA ARG A 141 10.91 11.80 15.27
C ARG A 141 10.01 12.11 14.10
N VAL A 142 9.48 13.32 14.02
CA VAL A 142 8.43 13.63 13.04
C VAL A 142 8.89 14.72 12.09
N ILE A 143 8.85 14.44 10.78
CA ILE A 143 9.09 15.42 9.72
C ILE A 143 7.86 16.33 9.67
N PRO A 144 8.00 17.64 9.89
CA PRO A 144 6.89 18.59 9.77
C PRO A 144 6.54 18.83 8.30
N MET A 145 5.34 19.36 8.08
CA MET A 145 4.90 19.85 6.76
C MET A 145 4.62 21.34 6.79
N THR A 146 4.54 21.95 5.61
CA THR A 146 4.06 23.34 5.43
C THR A 146 2.53 23.39 5.39
N ASP A 147 1.96 24.58 5.47
CA ASP A 147 0.52 24.79 5.35
C ASP A 147 -0.01 24.42 3.96
N GLU A 148 0.85 24.47 2.93
CA GLU A 148 0.54 24.04 1.56
C GLU A 148 0.52 22.51 1.39
N GLY A 149 0.93 21.75 2.43
CA GLY A 149 0.93 20.29 2.42
C GLY A 149 2.19 19.67 1.81
N ALA A 150 3.35 20.32 1.91
CA ALA A 150 4.65 19.76 1.53
C ALA A 150 5.49 19.37 2.76
N LEU A 151 6.23 18.26 2.72
CA LEU A 151 7.18 17.90 3.77
C LEU A 151 8.37 18.88 3.80
N ARG A 152 8.79 19.27 4.99
CA ARG A 152 9.94 20.16 5.20
C ARG A 152 11.24 19.36 5.22
N LEU A 153 11.87 19.20 4.06
CA LEU A 153 13.13 18.46 3.95
C LEU A 153 14.30 19.15 4.66
N ASP A 154 14.25 20.47 4.81
CA ASP A 154 15.22 21.25 5.59
C ASP A 154 15.17 20.93 7.10
N GLU A 155 14.00 20.58 7.63
CA GLU A 155 13.83 20.10 8.99
C GLU A 155 14.12 18.59 9.09
N TYR A 156 13.78 17.81 8.05
CA TYR A 156 14.02 16.38 8.01
C TYR A 156 15.50 16.04 8.23
N GLU A 157 16.41 16.73 7.53
CA GLU A 157 17.85 16.49 7.65
C GLU A 157 18.37 16.73 9.07
N LYS A 158 17.77 17.63 9.84
CA LYS A 158 18.11 17.92 11.24
C LYS A 158 17.61 16.86 12.23
N LEU A 159 16.71 15.96 11.81
CA LEU A 159 16.18 14.90 12.69
C LEU A 159 17.16 13.75 12.90
N PHE A 160 18.15 13.59 12.03
CA PHE A 160 19.08 12.48 12.12
C PHE A 160 20.04 12.60 13.30
N SER A 161 20.20 11.49 13.99
CA SER A 161 21.15 11.32 15.08
C SER A 161 21.82 9.94 14.97
N ARG A 162 22.79 9.65 15.83
CA ARG A 162 23.39 8.30 15.93
C ARG A 162 22.39 7.22 16.36
N ARG A 163 21.24 7.64 16.89
CA ARG A 163 20.14 6.77 17.34
C ARG A 163 19.12 6.49 16.25
N THR A 164 19.12 7.25 15.17
CA THR A 164 18.19 7.03 14.05
C THR A 164 18.53 5.72 13.35
N LYS A 165 17.54 4.80 13.27
CA LYS A 165 17.71 3.45 12.70
C LYS A 165 16.86 3.18 11.49
N LEU A 166 15.74 3.89 11.33
CA LEU A 166 14.81 3.72 10.22
C LEU A 166 14.09 5.03 9.92
N VAL A 167 13.80 5.24 8.66
CA VAL A 167 12.82 6.24 8.19
C VAL A 167 11.63 5.48 7.63
N SER A 168 10.39 5.83 8.03
CA SER A 168 9.17 5.21 7.52
C SER A 168 8.19 6.28 7.08
N VAL A 169 7.97 6.42 5.77
CA VAL A 169 7.21 7.53 5.19
C VAL A 169 6.25 7.11 4.11
N THR A 170 5.11 7.81 4.03
CA THR A 170 4.15 7.63 2.94
C THR A 170 4.65 8.26 1.64
N HIS A 171 4.46 7.56 0.52
CA HIS A 171 4.79 8.07 -0.81
C HIS A 171 3.75 9.09 -1.28
N VAL A 172 2.45 8.75 -1.13
CA VAL A 172 1.33 9.64 -1.45
C VAL A 172 0.40 9.74 -0.26
N SER A 173 0.10 10.96 0.16
CA SER A 173 -0.83 11.20 1.27
C SER A 173 -2.25 10.76 0.92
N ASN A 174 -2.84 9.92 1.76
CA ASN A 174 -4.23 9.49 1.61
C ASN A 174 -5.27 10.58 1.96
N VAL A 175 -4.82 11.71 2.48
CA VAL A 175 -5.66 12.87 2.85
C VAL A 175 -5.45 14.04 1.89
N LEU A 176 -4.19 14.43 1.67
CA LEU A 176 -3.87 15.62 0.89
C LEU A 176 -3.65 15.34 -0.61
N GLY A 177 -3.48 14.06 -0.98
CA GLY A 177 -3.04 13.70 -2.34
C GLY A 177 -1.58 14.07 -2.64
N THR A 178 -0.88 14.73 -1.72
CA THR A 178 0.52 15.16 -1.89
C THR A 178 1.40 13.95 -2.22
N ILE A 179 2.17 14.06 -3.31
CA ILE A 179 3.22 13.13 -3.68
C ILE A 179 4.50 13.57 -3.00
N ASN A 180 4.94 12.83 -2.01
CA ASN A 180 6.16 13.13 -1.28
C ASN A 180 7.40 12.80 -2.11
N PRO A 181 8.48 13.60 -2.02
CA PRO A 181 9.72 13.40 -2.77
C PRO A 181 10.55 12.26 -2.16
N VAL A 182 10.02 11.03 -2.20
CA VAL A 182 10.61 9.86 -1.50
C VAL A 182 12.02 9.53 -2.00
N ARG A 183 12.35 9.79 -3.27
CA ARG A 183 13.73 9.66 -3.76
C ARG A 183 14.72 10.53 -2.99
N GLU A 184 14.35 11.78 -2.76
CA GLU A 184 15.19 12.71 -2.02
C GLU A 184 15.25 12.33 -0.53
N ILE A 185 14.11 11.89 0.04
CA ILE A 185 14.05 11.37 1.42
C ILE A 185 14.98 10.16 1.58
N ILE A 186 14.94 9.20 0.65
CA ILE A 186 15.80 8.02 0.65
C ILE A 186 17.26 8.42 0.50
N ARG A 187 17.58 9.31 -0.45
CA ARG A 187 18.96 9.79 -0.66
C ARG A 187 19.54 10.43 0.61
N ILE A 188 18.76 11.27 1.30
CA ILE A 188 19.18 11.89 2.57
C ILE A 188 19.36 10.80 3.65
N ALA A 189 18.42 9.88 3.83
CA ALA A 189 18.52 8.79 4.80
C ALA A 189 19.78 7.93 4.56
N HIS A 190 20.02 7.55 3.32
CA HIS A 190 21.21 6.76 2.94
C HIS A 190 22.52 7.50 3.19
N SER A 191 22.56 8.83 3.06
CA SER A 191 23.76 9.62 3.41
C SER A 191 24.11 9.51 4.91
N HIS A 192 23.12 9.18 5.75
CA HIS A 192 23.27 8.90 7.17
C HIS A 192 23.39 7.40 7.50
N GLY A 193 23.37 6.52 6.47
CA GLY A 193 23.42 5.06 6.64
C GLY A 193 22.12 4.47 7.23
N VAL A 194 20.98 5.14 7.02
CA VAL A 194 19.67 4.78 7.58
C VAL A 194 18.77 4.20 6.48
N PRO A 195 18.22 2.98 6.66
CA PRO A 195 17.27 2.37 5.72
C PRO A 195 15.92 3.07 5.72
N VAL A 196 15.16 2.87 4.62
CA VAL A 196 13.86 3.52 4.41
C VAL A 196 12.76 2.50 4.10
N MET A 197 11.64 2.62 4.82
CA MET A 197 10.36 1.98 4.54
C MET A 197 9.43 2.98 3.87
N VAL A 198 8.84 2.60 2.74
CA VAL A 198 7.88 3.41 1.99
C VAL A 198 6.48 2.82 2.11
N ASP A 199 5.52 3.59 2.62
CA ASP A 199 4.10 3.26 2.50
C ASP A 199 3.62 3.65 1.09
N GLY A 200 3.45 2.64 0.24
CA GLY A 200 3.02 2.75 -1.16
C GLY A 200 1.52 2.56 -1.36
N ALA A 201 0.71 2.56 -0.29
CA ALA A 201 -0.72 2.24 -0.37
C ALA A 201 -1.51 3.13 -1.33
N GLN A 202 -1.10 4.39 -1.49
CA GLN A 202 -1.73 5.34 -2.41
C GLN A 202 -0.88 5.63 -3.66
N SER A 203 0.38 5.21 -3.73
CA SER A 203 1.18 5.41 -4.93
C SER A 203 1.05 4.26 -5.93
N VAL A 204 1.07 3.01 -5.44
CA VAL A 204 1.02 1.80 -6.29
C VAL A 204 -0.23 1.72 -7.18
N PRO A 205 -1.44 2.14 -6.73
CA PRO A 205 -2.62 2.17 -7.59
C PRO A 205 -2.57 3.21 -8.71
N HIS A 206 -1.86 4.31 -8.53
CA HIS A 206 -1.99 5.52 -9.35
C HIS A 206 -0.77 5.83 -10.22
N MET A 207 0.41 5.32 -9.87
CA MET A 207 1.64 5.60 -10.60
C MET A 207 2.55 4.38 -10.68
N ARG A 208 3.47 4.40 -11.63
CA ARG A 208 4.53 3.40 -11.69
C ARG A 208 5.46 3.55 -10.49
N VAL A 209 5.60 2.47 -9.73
CA VAL A 209 6.55 2.36 -8.62
C VAL A 209 7.62 1.35 -9.01
N ASP A 210 8.88 1.77 -8.99
CA ASP A 210 10.05 0.97 -9.31
C ASP A 210 10.97 0.94 -8.09
N VAL A 211 10.98 -0.18 -7.37
CA VAL A 211 11.71 -0.30 -6.10
C VAL A 211 13.23 -0.28 -6.28
N GLN A 212 13.74 -0.72 -7.44
CA GLN A 212 15.18 -0.65 -7.73
C GLN A 212 15.63 0.79 -7.99
N ASP A 213 14.79 1.57 -8.67
CA ASP A 213 15.05 2.96 -8.97
C ASP A 213 14.83 3.88 -7.75
N LEU A 214 13.87 3.56 -6.87
CA LEU A 214 13.72 4.22 -5.56
C LEU A 214 14.84 3.88 -4.59
N ASP A 215 15.36 2.66 -4.67
CA ASP A 215 16.39 2.09 -3.77
C ASP A 215 15.95 2.02 -2.30
N CYS A 216 14.64 1.96 -2.02
CA CYS A 216 14.14 1.76 -0.66
C CYS A 216 14.40 0.33 -0.16
N GLU A 217 14.56 0.17 1.16
CA GLU A 217 14.75 -1.16 1.75
C GLU A 217 13.46 -1.94 1.89
N PHE A 218 12.34 -1.21 2.11
CA PHE A 218 11.01 -1.81 2.23
C PHE A 218 9.96 -0.94 1.51
N LEU A 219 8.95 -1.60 0.93
CA LEU A 219 7.76 -0.95 0.39
C LEU A 219 6.53 -1.81 0.70
N ALA A 220 5.43 -1.17 1.12
CA ALA A 220 4.17 -1.86 1.38
C ALA A 220 3.01 -1.31 0.56
N PHE A 221 2.11 -2.19 0.11
CA PHE A 221 0.84 -1.78 -0.48
C PHE A 221 -0.27 -2.81 -0.25
N SER A 222 -1.52 -2.37 -0.45
CA SER A 222 -2.72 -3.20 -0.26
C SER A 222 -3.39 -3.51 -1.60
N GLY A 223 -3.77 -4.78 -1.79
CA GLY A 223 -4.46 -5.22 -2.99
C GLY A 223 -5.81 -4.52 -3.21
N HIS A 224 -6.59 -4.31 -2.14
CA HIS A 224 -7.92 -3.71 -2.25
C HIS A 224 -7.94 -2.27 -2.78
N LYS A 225 -6.80 -1.59 -2.87
CA LYS A 225 -6.67 -0.26 -3.46
C LYS A 225 -6.24 -0.30 -4.93
N VAL A 226 -5.68 -1.43 -5.39
CA VAL A 226 -5.24 -1.66 -6.77
C VAL A 226 -6.14 -2.68 -7.49
N TYR A 227 -7.47 -2.55 -7.28
CA TYR A 227 -8.53 -3.35 -7.91
C TYR A 227 -8.54 -4.85 -7.53
N ALA A 228 -7.66 -5.29 -6.63
CA ALA A 228 -7.59 -6.64 -6.12
C ALA A 228 -8.52 -6.86 -4.91
N PRO A 229 -8.73 -8.12 -4.46
CA PRO A 229 -9.58 -8.40 -3.31
C PRO A 229 -9.06 -7.77 -2.02
N THR A 230 -9.93 -7.69 -1.00
CA THR A 230 -9.55 -7.40 0.38
C THR A 230 -8.79 -8.58 0.98
N GLY A 231 -8.05 -8.34 2.05
CA GLY A 231 -7.34 -9.42 2.77
C GLY A 231 -6.02 -9.85 2.13
N VAL A 232 -5.56 -9.18 1.08
CA VAL A 232 -4.25 -9.39 0.47
C VAL A 232 -3.48 -8.07 0.34
N GLY A 233 -2.19 -8.13 0.58
CA GLY A 233 -1.24 -7.05 0.37
C GLY A 233 0.16 -7.58 0.18
N VAL A 234 1.09 -6.68 0.04
CA VAL A 234 2.49 -6.99 -0.25
C VAL A 234 3.39 -6.18 0.65
N LEU A 235 4.40 -6.85 1.19
CA LEU A 235 5.63 -6.25 1.66
C LEU A 235 6.73 -6.62 0.65
N TYR A 236 7.32 -5.64 0.01
CA TYR A 236 8.62 -5.75 -0.60
C TYR A 236 9.69 -5.46 0.46
N GLY A 237 10.74 -6.28 0.47
CA GLY A 237 11.94 -6.01 1.26
C GLY A 237 13.17 -6.48 0.51
N LYS A 238 14.26 -5.68 0.51
CA LYS A 238 15.54 -6.15 -0.04
C LYS A 238 15.93 -7.46 0.67
N GLU A 239 16.34 -8.47 -0.08
CA GLU A 239 16.59 -9.82 0.43
C GLU A 239 17.53 -9.83 1.64
N GLU A 240 18.60 -9.03 1.61
CA GLU A 240 19.56 -8.88 2.73
C GLU A 240 18.91 -8.36 4.02
N TRP A 241 17.88 -7.53 3.93
CA TRP A 241 17.14 -7.05 5.09
C TRP A 241 16.16 -8.10 5.59
N LEU A 242 15.42 -8.76 4.69
CA LEU A 242 14.53 -9.85 5.06
C LEU A 242 15.29 -11.01 5.72
N ASP A 243 16.49 -11.33 5.26
CA ASP A 243 17.34 -12.36 5.88
C ASP A 243 17.75 -11.99 7.31
N ARG A 244 18.04 -10.73 7.58
CA ARG A 244 18.47 -10.25 8.91
C ARG A 244 17.34 -10.17 9.92
N LEU A 245 16.11 -9.87 9.47
CA LEU A 245 14.99 -9.67 10.38
C LEU A 245 14.50 -11.00 10.96
N PRO A 246 14.17 -11.05 12.27
CA PRO A 246 13.49 -12.20 12.85
C PRO A 246 12.07 -12.34 12.27
N PRO A 247 11.46 -13.54 12.31
CA PRO A 247 10.10 -13.73 11.86
C PRO A 247 9.10 -12.92 12.70
N TYR A 248 8.02 -12.48 12.06
CA TYR A 248 6.95 -11.71 12.71
C TYR A 248 5.93 -12.60 13.42
N GLN A 249 5.59 -13.73 12.82
CA GLN A 249 4.64 -14.71 13.32
C GLN A 249 5.27 -16.09 13.29
N GLY A 250 4.80 -17.00 14.15
CA GLY A 250 5.23 -18.39 14.19
C GLY A 250 4.07 -19.32 13.83
N GLY A 251 4.35 -20.35 13.02
CA GLY A 251 3.34 -21.33 12.61
C GLY A 251 3.88 -22.34 11.62
N GLY A 252 3.01 -23.04 10.94
CA GLY A 252 3.36 -23.87 9.78
C GLY A 252 3.85 -23.01 8.61
N GLU A 253 4.35 -23.62 7.58
CA GLU A 253 4.95 -23.08 6.35
C GLU A 253 6.30 -22.36 6.55
N MET A 254 6.44 -21.52 7.59
CA MET A 254 7.59 -20.65 7.82
C MET A 254 8.76 -21.31 8.56
N ILE A 255 8.64 -22.60 8.88
CA ILE A 255 9.63 -23.37 9.65
C ILE A 255 10.37 -24.39 8.78
N GLU A 256 11.69 -24.53 8.97
CA GLU A 256 12.54 -25.57 8.39
C GLU A 256 12.58 -26.79 9.30
N HIS A 257 12.88 -26.58 10.58
CA HIS A 257 12.92 -27.64 11.59
C HIS A 257 12.28 -27.17 12.90
N VAL A 258 11.53 -28.06 13.56
CA VAL A 258 10.89 -27.81 14.86
C VAL A 258 11.17 -28.94 15.83
N SER A 259 11.68 -28.62 17.03
CA SER A 259 11.67 -29.47 18.20
C SER A 259 11.14 -28.69 19.40
N PHE A 260 10.94 -29.32 20.54
CA PHE A 260 10.53 -28.61 21.75
C PHE A 260 11.65 -27.70 22.30
N GLU A 261 12.90 -27.93 21.92
CA GLU A 261 14.07 -27.18 22.38
C GLU A 261 14.44 -26.06 21.40
N ARG A 262 14.16 -26.22 20.10
CA ARG A 262 14.67 -25.30 19.07
C ARG A 262 13.82 -25.36 17.80
N THR A 263 13.67 -24.20 17.16
CA THR A 263 13.11 -24.03 15.83
C THR A 263 14.09 -23.32 14.91
N THR A 264 14.20 -23.77 13.66
CA THR A 264 14.82 -23.03 12.56
C THR A 264 13.76 -22.63 11.54
N PHE A 265 14.03 -21.56 10.81
CA PHE A 265 13.04 -20.91 9.94
C PHE A 265 13.44 -21.06 8.48
N GLU A 266 12.44 -21.08 7.61
CA GLU A 266 12.63 -21.00 6.17
C GLU A 266 13.29 -19.67 5.78
N ARG A 267 13.77 -19.61 4.53
CA ARG A 267 14.27 -18.36 3.94
C ARG A 267 13.11 -17.44 3.55
N PRO A 268 13.38 -16.13 3.38
CA PRO A 268 12.39 -15.25 2.73
C PRO A 268 11.97 -15.79 1.35
N PRO A 269 10.68 -15.62 0.97
CA PRO A 269 9.63 -14.93 1.69
C PRO A 269 8.93 -15.77 2.76
N LEU A 270 9.04 -17.11 2.70
CA LEU A 270 8.28 -18.06 3.55
C LEU A 270 8.47 -17.81 5.03
N LYS A 271 9.65 -17.35 5.47
CA LYS A 271 9.94 -16.96 6.85
C LYS A 271 8.91 -16.00 7.45
N PHE A 272 8.23 -15.22 6.62
CA PHE A 272 7.25 -14.20 7.03
C PHE A 272 5.80 -14.57 6.70
N GLU A 273 5.56 -15.75 6.09
CA GLU A 273 4.25 -16.22 5.66
C GLU A 273 3.82 -17.44 6.49
N ALA A 274 3.46 -17.19 7.78
CA ALA A 274 3.07 -18.24 8.69
C ALA A 274 1.62 -18.71 8.47
N GLY A 275 1.43 -20.02 8.36
CA GLY A 275 0.12 -20.67 8.16
C GLY A 275 -0.29 -20.72 6.69
N THR A 276 -1.47 -21.27 6.42
CA THR A 276 -2.02 -21.32 5.05
C THR A 276 -2.27 -19.91 4.53
N PRO A 277 -1.62 -19.49 3.44
CA PRO A 277 -1.83 -18.15 2.86
C PRO A 277 -3.20 -18.06 2.16
N ASP A 278 -3.67 -16.84 1.93
CA ASP A 278 -4.83 -16.59 1.07
C ASP A 278 -4.41 -16.66 -0.42
N TYR A 279 -4.18 -17.91 -0.91
CA TYR A 279 -3.71 -18.15 -2.27
C TYR A 279 -4.72 -17.73 -3.33
N ILE A 280 -6.02 -17.75 -3.04
CA ILE A 280 -7.07 -17.24 -3.93
C ILE A 280 -6.96 -15.72 -4.09
N ALA A 281 -6.76 -15.00 -2.98
CA ALA A 281 -6.62 -13.54 -3.04
C ALA A 281 -5.31 -13.11 -3.71
N THR A 282 -4.22 -13.88 -3.57
CA THR A 282 -2.96 -13.58 -4.28
C THR A 282 -3.10 -13.76 -5.79
N HIS A 283 -3.82 -14.80 -6.26
CA HIS A 283 -4.16 -14.94 -7.68
C HIS A 283 -5.05 -13.77 -8.15
N GLY A 284 -6.05 -13.38 -7.36
CA GLY A 284 -6.86 -12.19 -7.64
C GLY A 284 -6.03 -10.91 -7.73
N LEU A 285 -5.01 -10.76 -6.87
CA LEU A 285 -4.06 -9.65 -6.92
C LEU A 285 -3.26 -9.66 -8.23
N ALA A 286 -2.73 -10.81 -8.63
CA ALA A 286 -1.99 -10.93 -9.89
C ALA A 286 -2.86 -10.50 -11.09
N LYS A 287 -4.11 -10.94 -11.14
CA LYS A 287 -5.06 -10.54 -12.20
C LYS A 287 -5.35 -9.05 -12.21
N ALA A 288 -5.45 -8.43 -11.03
CA ALA A 288 -5.61 -6.97 -10.93
C ALA A 288 -4.38 -6.22 -11.44
N LEU A 289 -3.17 -6.66 -11.08
CA LEU A 289 -1.92 -6.06 -11.56
C LEU A 289 -1.73 -6.25 -13.08
N ASP A 290 -2.06 -7.41 -13.62
CA ASP A 290 -2.06 -7.64 -15.08
C ASP A 290 -3.08 -6.72 -15.78
N TYR A 291 -4.27 -6.54 -15.20
CA TYR A 291 -5.31 -5.65 -15.74
C TYR A 291 -4.85 -4.20 -15.82
N VAL A 292 -4.31 -3.62 -14.73
CA VAL A 292 -3.83 -2.24 -14.75
C VAL A 292 -2.60 -2.08 -15.63
N SER A 293 -1.73 -3.09 -15.70
CA SER A 293 -0.58 -3.10 -16.59
C SER A 293 -0.98 -3.10 -18.07
N ALA A 294 -2.07 -3.80 -18.42
CA ALA A 294 -2.60 -3.82 -19.79
C ALA A 294 -3.22 -2.46 -20.19
N ILE A 295 -3.80 -1.73 -19.26
CA ILE A 295 -4.26 -0.34 -19.46
C ILE A 295 -3.06 0.60 -19.59
N GLY A 296 -2.03 0.36 -18.80
CA GLY A 296 -0.80 1.15 -18.70
C GLY A 296 -0.86 2.21 -17.60
N MET A 297 0.03 2.12 -16.62
CA MET A 297 0.09 3.02 -15.46
C MET A 297 0.22 4.50 -15.85
N ASP A 298 0.99 4.81 -16.91
CA ASP A 298 1.14 6.18 -17.39
C ASP A 298 -0.16 6.73 -17.99
N ASN A 299 -0.96 5.88 -18.65
CA ASN A 299 -2.27 6.24 -19.15
C ASN A 299 -3.27 6.52 -18.01
N ILE A 300 -3.25 5.67 -16.97
CA ILE A 300 -4.07 5.83 -15.77
C ILE A 300 -3.72 7.17 -15.11
N ARG A 301 -2.45 7.39 -14.79
CA ARG A 301 -1.98 8.65 -14.18
C ARG A 301 -2.38 9.88 -14.99
N SER A 302 -2.17 9.85 -16.30
CA SER A 302 -2.52 10.98 -17.18
C SER A 302 -4.02 11.28 -17.16
N TYR A 303 -4.86 10.26 -17.12
CA TYR A 303 -6.31 10.44 -17.05
C TYR A 303 -6.77 10.94 -15.68
N GLU A 304 -6.25 10.39 -14.60
CA GLU A 304 -6.53 10.83 -13.23
C GLU A 304 -6.11 12.29 -13.02
N GLN A 305 -4.98 12.72 -13.58
CA GLN A 305 -4.55 14.10 -13.51
C GLN A 305 -5.48 15.05 -14.26
N GLN A 306 -6.05 14.64 -15.41
CA GLN A 306 -7.07 15.41 -16.12
C GLN A 306 -8.33 15.56 -15.27
N LEU A 307 -8.80 14.47 -14.64
CA LEU A 307 -9.97 14.48 -13.75
C LEU A 307 -9.74 15.36 -12.50
N THR A 308 -8.56 15.24 -11.88
CA THR A 308 -8.19 16.04 -10.72
C THR A 308 -8.16 17.52 -11.04
N ASN A 309 -7.54 17.92 -12.16
CA ASN A 309 -7.49 19.29 -12.59
C ASN A 309 -8.90 19.85 -12.86
N TYR A 310 -9.75 19.08 -13.53
CA TYR A 310 -11.15 19.45 -13.75
C TYR A 310 -11.92 19.60 -12.44
N ALA A 311 -11.78 18.64 -11.51
CA ALA A 311 -12.44 18.70 -10.22
C ALA A 311 -11.99 19.91 -9.40
N LEU A 312 -10.68 20.18 -9.34
CA LEU A 312 -10.13 21.36 -8.64
C LEU A 312 -10.62 22.69 -9.23
N GLU A 313 -10.72 22.79 -10.57
CA GLU A 313 -11.25 23.96 -11.23
C GLU A 313 -12.72 24.21 -10.83
N GLN A 314 -13.56 23.17 -10.89
CA GLN A 314 -14.98 23.28 -10.52
C GLN A 314 -15.17 23.55 -9.03
N LEU A 315 -14.45 22.85 -8.15
CA LEU A 315 -14.55 23.04 -6.70
C LEU A 315 -14.11 24.43 -6.27
N ARG A 316 -13.05 24.99 -6.86
CA ARG A 316 -12.57 26.35 -6.58
C ARG A 316 -13.52 27.45 -7.02
N ALA A 317 -14.48 27.14 -7.89
CA ALA A 317 -15.52 28.06 -8.33
C ALA A 317 -16.72 28.13 -7.37
N ILE A 318 -16.78 27.24 -6.38
CA ILE A 318 -17.84 27.22 -5.36
C ILE A 318 -17.41 28.15 -4.23
N ASP A 319 -18.30 29.10 -3.88
CA ASP A 319 -18.06 29.98 -2.75
C ASP A 319 -17.96 29.18 -1.43
N ASP A 320 -17.15 29.66 -0.49
CA ASP A 320 -16.95 29.07 0.82
C ASP A 320 -16.33 27.64 0.81
N MET A 321 -15.79 27.21 -0.33
CA MET A 321 -15.07 25.92 -0.47
C MET A 321 -13.61 26.05 -0.05
N HIS A 322 -13.21 25.22 0.91
CA HIS A 322 -11.81 25.09 1.35
C HIS A 322 -11.23 23.77 0.88
N ILE A 323 -10.23 23.80 0.01
CA ILE A 323 -9.52 22.62 -0.51
C ILE A 323 -8.19 22.48 0.24
N TYR A 324 -7.91 21.27 0.74
CA TYR A 324 -6.69 20.92 1.46
C TYR A 324 -5.72 20.18 0.55
N GLY A 325 -4.42 20.45 0.69
CA GLY A 325 -3.41 19.99 -0.25
C GLY A 325 -3.51 20.77 -1.58
N HIS A 326 -2.91 20.27 -2.63
CA HIS A 326 -2.91 20.93 -3.95
C HIS A 326 -2.43 22.40 -3.93
N GLY A 327 -1.51 22.71 -3.00
CA GLY A 327 -0.88 24.03 -2.88
C GLY A 327 0.04 24.32 -4.06
N LYS A 328 0.39 25.60 -4.24
CA LYS A 328 1.29 26.01 -5.31
C LYS A 328 2.68 25.37 -5.14
N GLY A 329 3.14 24.64 -6.15
CA GLY A 329 4.44 23.96 -6.13
C GLY A 329 4.45 22.62 -5.39
N VAL A 330 3.29 22.12 -4.96
CA VAL A 330 3.12 20.78 -4.39
C VAL A 330 2.62 19.85 -5.49
N GLU A 331 3.38 18.80 -5.78
CA GLU A 331 2.92 17.72 -6.67
C GLU A 331 1.86 16.89 -5.94
N SER A 332 0.72 16.65 -6.58
CA SER A 332 -0.40 15.93 -5.96
C SER A 332 -1.11 15.02 -6.96
N ASP A 333 -1.74 13.99 -6.42
CA ASP A 333 -2.50 13.00 -7.16
C ASP A 333 -4.00 13.03 -6.81
N ALA A 334 -4.77 12.10 -7.32
CA ALA A 334 -6.22 12.00 -7.45
C ALA A 334 -7.07 12.16 -6.17
N VAL A 335 -6.49 12.37 -5.00
CA VAL A 335 -7.22 12.61 -3.75
C VAL A 335 -7.47 14.11 -3.57
N VAL A 336 -8.73 14.52 -3.43
CA VAL A 336 -9.13 15.90 -3.16
C VAL A 336 -9.92 15.95 -1.86
N SER A 337 -9.35 16.57 -0.83
CA SER A 337 -10.01 16.81 0.46
C SER A 337 -10.51 18.25 0.54
N PHE A 338 -11.74 18.42 0.97
CA PHE A 338 -12.35 19.74 1.06
C PHE A 338 -13.34 19.84 2.24
N ASN A 339 -13.59 21.08 2.67
CA ASN A 339 -14.71 21.47 3.52
C ASN A 339 -15.47 22.61 2.88
N VAL A 340 -16.73 22.78 3.27
CA VAL A 340 -17.55 23.94 2.97
C VAL A 340 -17.77 24.70 4.28
N GLU A 341 -17.59 26.03 4.30
CA GLU A 341 -17.77 26.82 5.50
C GLU A 341 -19.19 26.64 6.07
N ASP A 342 -19.29 26.57 7.38
CA ASP A 342 -20.55 26.36 8.13
C ASP A 342 -21.28 25.02 7.88
N ILE A 343 -20.72 24.10 7.06
CA ILE A 343 -21.32 22.77 6.86
C ILE A 343 -20.39 21.69 7.42
N HIS A 344 -20.91 20.88 8.33
CA HIS A 344 -20.15 19.76 8.87
C HIS A 344 -19.87 18.70 7.79
N HIS A 345 -18.65 18.21 7.70
CA HIS A 345 -18.23 17.24 6.65
C HIS A 345 -19.11 15.97 6.59
N ALA A 346 -19.62 15.48 7.73
CA ALA A 346 -20.53 14.35 7.75
C ALA A 346 -21.88 14.65 7.08
N ASP A 347 -22.37 15.90 7.16
CA ASP A 347 -23.61 16.32 6.52
C ASP A 347 -23.40 16.41 5.00
N ILE A 348 -22.25 16.91 4.56
CA ILE A 348 -21.86 16.90 3.13
C ILE A 348 -21.87 15.47 2.59
N GLY A 349 -21.23 14.54 3.28
CA GLY A 349 -21.21 13.12 2.90
C GLY A 349 -22.62 12.52 2.82
N THR A 350 -23.48 12.83 3.80
CA THR A 350 -24.88 12.34 3.84
C THR A 350 -25.71 12.89 2.70
N LEU A 351 -25.58 14.18 2.40
CA LEU A 351 -26.33 14.83 1.29
C LEU A 351 -25.89 14.28 -0.07
N LEU A 352 -24.58 14.06 -0.27
CA LEU A 352 -24.04 13.47 -1.49
C LEU A 352 -24.49 12.01 -1.66
N ASP A 353 -24.54 11.22 -0.58
CA ASP A 353 -25.07 9.85 -0.63
C ASP A 353 -26.54 9.78 -1.05
N GLN A 354 -27.39 10.74 -0.61
CA GLN A 354 -28.77 10.85 -1.10
C GLN A 354 -28.89 11.05 -2.61
N LEU A 355 -27.85 11.60 -3.24
CA LEU A 355 -27.73 11.80 -4.68
C LEU A 355 -27.02 10.65 -5.40
N GLY A 356 -26.70 9.56 -4.71
CA GLY A 356 -25.98 8.41 -5.26
C GLY A 356 -24.45 8.62 -5.39
N ILE A 357 -23.90 9.67 -4.75
CA ILE A 357 -22.48 10.03 -4.81
C ILE A 357 -21.78 9.55 -3.54
N ALA A 358 -20.97 8.50 -3.68
CA ALA A 358 -20.21 7.92 -2.58
C ALA A 358 -18.88 8.65 -2.40
N VAL A 359 -18.73 9.37 -1.29
CA VAL A 359 -17.52 10.06 -0.82
C VAL A 359 -17.18 9.67 0.61
N ARG A 360 -16.04 10.14 1.08
CA ARG A 360 -15.64 9.91 2.47
C ARG A 360 -15.49 11.22 3.23
#